data_401273952d582212ddfc35fa61b7ade3
#
_entry.id   401273952d582212ddfc35fa61b7ade3
#
_cell.length_a   1.000
_cell.length_b   1.000
_cell.length_c   1.000
_cell.angle_alpha   90.00
_cell.angle_beta   90.00
_cell.angle_gamma   90.00
#
_symmetry.space_group_name_H-M   'P 1'
#
loop_
_entity.id
_entity.type
_entity.pdbx_description
1 polymer ?
#
loop_
_entity_poly.entity_id
_entity_poly.type
_entity_poly.pdbx_seq_one_letter_code
_entity_poly.pdbx_strand_id
1 'polypeptide(L)'
;MLHGKPFLLWFQMTLDNDWEFYTQFGYSEVTTTMSRVLFWRKWYKSIGIDIDYFNRSNSYNISKLFISIINVIITGIILGMHYIAHADLAFGSVEHIMRDVNYGWLIRYVHANGASMFFLAVYIHIFRSLYYGSYKAPREVIWIIGMIIYFLMMATAFMGYVLPWGQMSFWGATVITNLFSAIPFVGESITNWLWGGYSVDNPTLTRFFSLHYLLPFLILGLVILHIWALHVPGNNNPIGIDIKKPS
;
A
#
# COMPACT_ATOMS: atom_id res chain seq x y z
N MET A 1 -28.42 -16.64 -21.56
CA MET A 1 -28.70 -16.46 -20.13
C MET A 1 -27.50 -16.89 -19.32
N LEU A 2 -26.56 -15.98 -19.07
CA LEU A 2 -25.35 -16.23 -18.28
C LEU A 2 -25.26 -15.20 -17.14
N HIS A 3 -26.42 -14.79 -16.60
CA HIS A 3 -26.48 -13.93 -15.43
C HIS A 3 -26.49 -14.81 -14.18
N GLY A 4 -25.38 -14.95 -13.51
CA GLY A 4 -25.33 -15.54 -12.19
C GLY A 4 -24.09 -16.30 -11.77
N LYS A 5 -23.11 -16.53 -12.65
CA LYS A 5 -21.89 -17.28 -12.27
C LYS A 5 -20.57 -16.68 -12.80
N PRO A 6 -20.34 -15.36 -12.68
CA PRO A 6 -19.06 -14.81 -13.13
C PRO A 6 -17.88 -15.39 -12.33
N PHE A 7 -18.08 -15.72 -11.06
CA PHE A 7 -17.05 -16.29 -10.19
C PHE A 7 -16.69 -17.74 -10.55
N LEU A 8 -17.68 -18.58 -10.85
CA LEU A 8 -17.45 -19.97 -11.23
C LEU A 8 -16.81 -20.10 -12.61
N LEU A 9 -17.26 -19.29 -13.56
CA LEU A 9 -16.64 -19.23 -14.89
C LEU A 9 -15.19 -18.75 -14.82
N TRP A 10 -14.95 -17.83 -13.95
CA TRP A 10 -13.66 -17.29 -13.63
C TRP A 10 -12.74 -18.36 -12.98
N PHE A 11 -13.25 -19.11 -12.01
CA PHE A 11 -12.55 -20.22 -11.36
C PHE A 11 -12.24 -21.36 -12.35
N GLN A 12 -13.20 -21.72 -13.21
CA GLN A 12 -13.04 -22.73 -14.26
C GLN A 12 -11.97 -22.33 -15.28
N MET A 13 -11.98 -21.07 -15.73
CA MET A 13 -10.98 -20.53 -16.66
C MET A 13 -9.57 -20.50 -16.03
N THR A 14 -9.46 -20.45 -14.71
CA THR A 14 -8.18 -20.53 -13.99
C THR A 14 -7.64 -21.94 -13.99
N LEU A 15 -8.51 -22.92 -13.78
CA LEU A 15 -8.14 -24.32 -13.72
C LEU A 15 -7.78 -24.89 -15.10
N ASP A 16 -8.50 -24.51 -16.15
CA ASP A 16 -8.36 -25.12 -17.48
C ASP A 16 -7.14 -24.61 -18.26
N ASN A 17 -6.65 -23.41 -17.99
CA ASN A 17 -5.59 -22.79 -18.81
C ASN A 17 -4.20 -22.73 -18.15
N ASP A 18 -4.12 -22.91 -16.85
CA ASP A 18 -2.86 -22.67 -16.13
C ASP A 18 -2.38 -23.89 -15.32
N TRP A 19 -3.03 -25.05 -15.46
CA TRP A 19 -2.64 -26.26 -14.72
C TRP A 19 -1.24 -26.75 -15.06
N GLU A 20 -0.86 -26.75 -16.33
CA GLU A 20 0.50 -27.12 -16.77
C GLU A 20 1.56 -26.13 -16.23
N PHE A 21 1.18 -24.89 -16.10
CA PHE A 21 2.04 -23.84 -15.55
C PHE A 21 2.31 -24.06 -14.05
N TYR A 22 1.31 -24.49 -13.28
CA TYR A 22 1.48 -24.82 -11.85
C TYR A 22 2.41 -26.00 -11.60
N THR A 23 2.36 -27.02 -12.46
CA THR A 23 3.22 -28.19 -12.35
C THR A 23 4.67 -27.90 -12.73
N GLN A 24 4.89 -26.93 -13.61
CA GLN A 24 6.21 -26.57 -14.11
C GLN A 24 6.98 -25.58 -13.23
N PHE A 25 6.29 -24.72 -12.49
CA PHE A 25 6.91 -23.60 -11.75
C PHE A 25 6.76 -23.66 -10.22
N GLY A 26 6.03 -24.60 -9.68
CA GLY A 26 5.92 -24.85 -8.25
C GLY A 26 5.16 -23.78 -7.44
N TYR A 27 5.13 -23.96 -6.12
CA TYR A 27 4.33 -23.17 -5.17
C TYR A 27 4.62 -21.66 -5.12
N SER A 28 5.79 -21.22 -5.58
CA SER A 28 6.13 -19.79 -5.68
C SER A 28 5.18 -19.00 -6.57
N GLU A 29 4.53 -19.69 -7.47
CA GLU A 29 3.61 -19.12 -8.44
C GLU A 29 2.16 -19.07 -7.94
N VAL A 30 1.81 -19.82 -6.91
CA VAL A 30 0.43 -19.82 -6.36
C VAL A 30 0.05 -18.42 -5.84
N THR A 31 0.94 -17.77 -5.12
CA THR A 31 0.70 -16.38 -4.66
C THR A 31 0.73 -15.38 -5.80
N THR A 32 1.56 -15.63 -6.82
CA THR A 32 1.59 -14.84 -8.05
C THR A 32 0.33 -15.09 -8.87
N THR A 33 -0.20 -16.29 -8.85
CA THR A 33 -1.38 -16.69 -9.65
C THR A 33 -2.68 -16.27 -9.03
N MET A 34 -2.82 -16.25 -7.71
CA MET A 34 -3.99 -15.60 -7.08
C MET A 34 -4.05 -14.09 -7.41
N SER A 35 -2.91 -13.48 -7.69
CA SER A 35 -2.85 -12.11 -8.16
C SER A 35 -2.91 -11.96 -9.69
N ARG A 36 -2.68 -13.04 -10.44
CA ARG A 36 -2.92 -13.15 -11.90
C ARG A 36 -4.38 -13.30 -12.23
N VAL A 37 -5.21 -13.27 -11.22
CA VAL A 37 -6.62 -13.46 -11.41
C VAL A 37 -7.11 -12.67 -12.61
N LEU A 38 -6.95 -13.31 -13.71
CA LEU A 38 -7.72 -13.55 -14.94
C LEU A 38 -8.42 -12.35 -15.57
N PHE A 39 -8.92 -11.41 -14.82
CA PHE A 39 -9.55 -10.22 -15.35
C PHE A 39 -8.51 -9.34 -16.07
N TRP A 40 -7.35 -9.15 -15.47
CA TRP A 40 -6.30 -8.29 -16.00
C TRP A 40 -5.53 -8.92 -17.17
N ARG A 41 -5.32 -10.24 -17.18
CA ARG A 41 -4.61 -10.91 -18.30
C ARG A 41 -5.36 -10.79 -19.62
N LYS A 42 -6.67 -11.00 -19.62
CA LYS A 42 -7.50 -10.80 -20.81
C LYS A 42 -7.57 -9.34 -21.24
N TRP A 43 -7.67 -8.44 -20.27
CA TRP A 43 -7.74 -7.01 -20.55
C TRP A 43 -6.42 -6.48 -21.11
N TYR A 44 -5.27 -6.84 -20.50
CA TYR A 44 -3.95 -6.45 -21.00
C TYR A 44 -3.66 -7.07 -22.38
N LYS A 45 -4.00 -8.33 -22.64
CA LYS A 45 -3.88 -8.93 -23.97
C LYS A 45 -4.74 -8.21 -25.01
N SER A 46 -5.92 -7.75 -24.62
CA SER A 46 -6.82 -7.01 -25.54
C SER A 46 -6.26 -5.63 -25.94
N ILE A 47 -5.40 -5.03 -25.12
CA ILE A 47 -4.72 -3.75 -25.40
C ILE A 47 -3.29 -3.91 -25.92
N GLY A 48 -2.90 -5.16 -26.28
CA GLY A 48 -1.59 -5.45 -26.88
C GLY A 48 -0.41 -5.51 -25.92
N ILE A 49 -0.65 -5.53 -24.61
CA ILE A 49 0.42 -5.66 -23.60
C ILE A 49 0.62 -7.15 -23.30
N ASP A 50 1.79 -7.68 -23.65
CA ASP A 50 2.16 -9.07 -23.33
C ASP A 50 2.59 -9.18 -21.86
N ILE A 51 1.69 -9.72 -21.04
CA ILE A 51 1.91 -9.93 -19.61
C ILE A 51 2.93 -11.04 -19.34
N ASP A 52 3.11 -11.98 -20.27
CA ASP A 52 4.05 -13.07 -20.12
C ASP A 52 5.51 -12.55 -20.12
N TYR A 53 5.75 -11.38 -20.74
CA TYR A 53 7.02 -10.67 -20.62
C TYR A 53 7.26 -10.13 -19.21
N PHE A 54 6.23 -9.66 -18.54
CA PHE A 54 6.28 -9.22 -17.12
C PHE A 54 6.37 -10.39 -16.13
N ASN A 55 5.97 -11.59 -16.53
CA ASN A 55 5.97 -12.77 -15.67
C ASN A 55 7.33 -13.42 -15.48
N ARG A 56 8.25 -13.22 -16.36
CA ARG A 56 9.62 -13.77 -16.24
C ARG A 56 10.47 -13.03 -15.20
N SER A 57 10.00 -11.91 -14.71
CA SER A 57 10.65 -11.15 -13.64
C SER A 57 9.65 -10.92 -12.50
N ASN A 58 10.14 -10.82 -11.27
CA ASN A 58 9.36 -10.40 -10.08
C ASN A 58 8.68 -9.01 -10.23
N SER A 59 8.69 -8.42 -11.41
CA SER A 59 8.16 -7.11 -11.74
C SER A 59 6.66 -6.98 -11.53
N TYR A 60 5.89 -8.07 -11.58
CA TYR A 60 4.45 -8.03 -11.45
C TYR A 60 3.96 -7.59 -10.05
N ASN A 61 4.60 -8.07 -8.98
CA ASN A 61 4.28 -7.62 -7.62
C ASN A 61 4.72 -6.17 -7.39
N ILE A 62 5.86 -5.78 -7.96
CA ILE A 62 6.38 -4.41 -7.91
C ILE A 62 5.43 -3.46 -8.65
N SER A 63 4.94 -3.84 -9.82
CA SER A 63 4.01 -3.03 -10.61
C SER A 63 2.69 -2.77 -9.87
N LYS A 64 2.15 -3.76 -9.17
CA LYS A 64 0.92 -3.58 -8.37
C LYS A 64 1.12 -2.64 -7.21
N LEU A 65 2.21 -2.77 -6.48
CA LEU A 65 2.55 -1.86 -5.39
C LEU A 65 2.75 -0.44 -5.92
N PHE A 66 3.42 -0.28 -7.06
CA PHE A 66 3.63 1.01 -7.68
C PHE A 66 2.33 1.65 -8.16
N ILE A 67 1.45 0.91 -8.81
CA ILE A 67 0.12 1.38 -9.22
C ILE A 67 -0.71 1.76 -7.99
N SER A 68 -0.64 0.98 -6.92
CA SER A 68 -1.39 1.26 -5.68
C SER A 68 -0.91 2.56 -5.02
N ILE A 69 0.40 2.80 -4.93
CA ILE A 69 0.92 4.04 -4.34
C ILE A 69 0.56 5.27 -5.20
N ILE A 70 0.66 5.16 -6.52
CA ILE A 70 0.25 6.25 -7.43
C ILE A 70 -1.24 6.55 -7.27
N ASN A 71 -2.07 5.52 -7.19
CA ASN A 71 -3.52 5.68 -7.01
C ASN A 71 -3.84 6.45 -5.72
N VAL A 72 -3.28 6.05 -4.57
CA VAL A 72 -3.56 6.74 -3.30
C VAL A 72 -3.00 8.15 -3.28
N ILE A 73 -1.88 8.42 -3.95
CA ILE A 73 -1.33 9.78 -4.08
C ILE A 73 -2.26 10.66 -4.93
N ILE A 74 -2.64 10.22 -6.12
CA ILE A 74 -3.50 11.01 -7.03
C ILE A 74 -4.85 11.29 -6.39
N THR A 75 -5.50 10.26 -5.86
CA THR A 75 -6.79 10.42 -5.19
C THR A 75 -6.69 11.29 -3.95
N GLY A 76 -5.58 11.19 -3.19
CA GLY A 76 -5.31 12.03 -2.03
C GLY A 76 -5.12 13.51 -2.38
N ILE A 77 -4.41 13.82 -3.48
CA ILE A 77 -4.26 15.20 -3.97
C ILE A 77 -5.63 15.79 -4.31
N ILE A 78 -6.47 15.03 -5.04
CA ILE A 78 -7.82 15.50 -5.43
C ILE A 78 -8.69 15.72 -4.18
N LEU A 79 -8.68 14.80 -3.21
CA LEU A 79 -9.40 14.98 -1.96
C LEU A 79 -8.90 16.18 -1.15
N GLY A 80 -7.59 16.40 -1.13
CA GLY A 80 -6.97 17.55 -0.45
C GLY A 80 -7.37 18.90 -1.02
N MET A 81 -7.84 18.98 -2.26
CA MET A 81 -8.35 20.22 -2.85
C MET A 81 -9.70 20.65 -2.26
N HIS A 82 -10.43 19.74 -1.63
CA HIS A 82 -11.76 19.97 -1.07
C HIS A 82 -11.80 19.83 0.45
N TYR A 83 -10.77 19.22 1.06
CA TYR A 83 -10.71 18.96 2.49
C TYR A 83 -10.25 20.19 3.27
N ILE A 84 -10.87 20.44 4.44
CA ILE A 84 -10.52 21.55 5.34
C ILE A 84 -10.00 20.97 6.66
N ALA A 85 -8.71 21.17 6.94
CA ALA A 85 -8.05 20.69 8.16
C ALA A 85 -8.34 21.59 9.37
N HIS A 86 -9.60 21.66 9.82
CA HIS A 86 -10.04 22.41 10.99
C HIS A 86 -11.03 21.56 11.78
N ALA A 87 -10.90 21.55 13.12
CA ALA A 87 -11.68 20.67 13.98
C ALA A 87 -13.21 20.80 13.78
N ASP A 88 -13.71 22.02 13.58
CA ASP A 88 -15.14 22.27 13.37
C ASP A 88 -15.60 22.01 11.93
N LEU A 89 -14.68 21.98 10.95
CA LEU A 89 -15.02 21.94 9.52
C LEU A 89 -14.65 20.63 8.84
N ALA A 90 -13.72 19.87 9.42
CA ALA A 90 -13.15 18.68 8.78
C ALA A 90 -14.22 17.64 8.43
N PHE A 91 -15.07 17.29 9.37
CA PHE A 91 -16.15 16.33 9.15
C PHE A 91 -17.12 16.82 8.07
N GLY A 92 -17.57 18.07 8.16
CA GLY A 92 -18.45 18.68 7.17
C GLY A 92 -17.83 18.74 5.77
N SER A 93 -16.51 19.00 5.67
CA SER A 93 -15.81 19.01 4.39
C SER A 93 -15.75 17.62 3.75
N VAL A 94 -15.62 16.54 4.54
CA VAL A 94 -15.70 15.17 4.04
C VAL A 94 -17.11 14.82 3.59
N GLU A 95 -18.15 15.25 4.31
CA GLU A 95 -19.54 15.09 3.87
C GLU A 95 -19.82 15.85 2.57
N HIS A 96 -19.32 17.08 2.45
CA HIS A 96 -19.40 17.87 1.21
C HIS A 96 -18.76 17.11 0.03
N ILE A 97 -17.56 16.55 0.21
CA ILE A 97 -16.91 15.72 -0.81
C ILE A 97 -17.81 14.55 -1.21
N MET A 98 -18.44 13.90 -0.23
CA MET A 98 -19.25 12.70 -0.50
C MET A 98 -20.58 13.00 -1.20
N ARG A 99 -21.15 14.19 -0.99
CA ARG A 99 -22.52 14.51 -1.44
C ARG A 99 -22.57 15.50 -2.58
N ASP A 100 -21.74 16.54 -2.55
CA ASP A 100 -21.88 17.71 -3.42
C ASP A 100 -20.83 17.75 -4.54
N VAL A 101 -19.65 17.17 -4.32
CA VAL A 101 -18.60 17.12 -5.34
C VAL A 101 -18.89 16.03 -6.35
N ASN A 102 -18.88 16.35 -7.63
CA ASN A 102 -19.08 15.38 -8.70
C ASN A 102 -18.07 14.23 -8.61
N TYR A 103 -18.57 12.99 -8.47
CA TYR A 103 -17.77 11.78 -8.24
C TYR A 103 -16.88 11.82 -6.97
N GLY A 104 -17.09 12.75 -6.06
CA GLY A 104 -16.31 12.87 -4.83
C GLY A 104 -16.43 11.63 -3.93
N TRP A 105 -17.62 11.03 -3.85
CA TRP A 105 -17.85 9.75 -3.17
C TRP A 105 -16.98 8.63 -3.75
N LEU A 106 -16.84 8.56 -5.07
CA LEU A 106 -16.04 7.55 -5.73
C LEU A 106 -14.55 7.73 -5.40
N ILE A 107 -14.04 8.95 -5.54
CA ILE A 107 -12.64 9.28 -5.24
C ILE A 107 -12.32 8.97 -3.77
N ARG A 108 -13.21 9.32 -2.86
CA ARG A 108 -13.02 9.02 -1.43
C ARG A 108 -12.99 7.52 -1.16
N TYR A 109 -13.91 6.74 -1.73
CA TYR A 109 -13.91 5.29 -1.56
C TYR A 109 -12.69 4.64 -2.22
N VAL A 110 -12.29 5.09 -3.40
CA VAL A 110 -11.08 4.60 -4.07
C VAL A 110 -9.84 4.89 -3.22
N HIS A 111 -9.77 6.05 -2.57
CA HIS A 111 -8.66 6.39 -1.67
C HIS A 111 -8.63 5.49 -0.43
N ALA A 112 -9.73 5.40 0.29
CA ALA A 112 -9.82 4.62 1.53
C ALA A 112 -9.61 3.11 1.30
N ASN A 113 -10.29 2.53 0.30
CA ASN A 113 -10.13 1.13 -0.04
C ASN A 113 -8.78 0.86 -0.73
N GLY A 114 -8.28 1.82 -1.50
CA GLY A 114 -6.95 1.78 -2.10
C GLY A 114 -5.85 1.67 -1.06
N ALA A 115 -5.96 2.38 0.06
CA ALA A 115 -5.05 2.24 1.19
C ALA A 115 -5.10 0.81 1.77
N SER A 116 -6.28 0.23 1.98
CA SER A 116 -6.43 -1.15 2.46
C SER A 116 -5.82 -2.17 1.49
N MET A 117 -6.07 -2.00 0.19
CA MET A 117 -5.48 -2.86 -0.85
C MET A 117 -3.96 -2.72 -0.92
N PHE A 118 -3.43 -1.53 -0.68
CA PHE A 118 -1.99 -1.30 -0.62
C PHE A 118 -1.35 -2.07 0.54
N PHE A 119 -1.93 -2.03 1.74
CA PHE A 119 -1.46 -2.82 2.87
C PHE A 119 -1.53 -4.33 2.60
N LEU A 120 -2.62 -4.82 2.03
CA LEU A 120 -2.75 -6.22 1.65
C LEU A 120 -1.63 -6.65 0.70
N ALA A 121 -1.35 -5.85 -0.33
CA ALA A 121 -0.27 -6.12 -1.28
C ALA A 121 1.11 -6.09 -0.61
N VAL A 122 1.35 -5.17 0.32
CA VAL A 122 2.60 -5.08 1.09
C VAL A 122 2.76 -6.28 2.03
N TYR A 123 1.71 -6.74 2.71
CA TYR A 123 1.78 -7.95 3.54
C TYR A 123 2.17 -9.18 2.71
N ILE A 124 1.56 -9.38 1.55
CA ILE A 124 1.92 -10.47 0.64
C ILE A 124 3.38 -10.33 0.20
N HIS A 125 3.83 -9.12 -0.10
CA HIS A 125 5.22 -8.82 -0.46
C HIS A 125 6.22 -9.16 0.66
N ILE A 126 5.91 -8.79 1.91
CA ILE A 126 6.73 -9.10 3.09
C ILE A 126 6.76 -10.61 3.34
N PHE A 127 5.59 -11.28 3.37
CA PHE A 127 5.51 -12.72 3.60
C PHE A 127 6.23 -13.52 2.52
N ARG A 128 6.14 -13.09 1.25
CA ARG A 128 6.92 -13.69 0.16
C ARG A 128 8.42 -13.56 0.42
N SER A 129 8.88 -12.41 0.88
CA SER A 129 10.30 -12.17 1.18
C SER A 129 10.78 -13.01 2.35
N LEU A 130 9.96 -13.20 3.37
CA LEU A 130 10.25 -14.09 4.51
C LEU A 130 10.28 -15.56 4.07
N TYR A 131 9.30 -15.99 3.29
CA TYR A 131 9.19 -17.38 2.83
C TYR A 131 10.40 -17.83 1.99
N TYR A 132 10.86 -16.97 1.09
CA TYR A 132 12.02 -17.27 0.23
C TYR A 132 13.38 -16.86 0.82
N GLY A 133 13.41 -16.35 2.05
CA GLY A 133 14.65 -15.86 2.66
C GLY A 133 15.29 -14.69 1.93
N SER A 134 14.49 -13.90 1.18
CA SER A 134 14.98 -12.78 0.36
C SER A 134 15.51 -11.59 1.18
N TYR A 135 15.43 -11.66 2.50
CA TYR A 135 15.98 -10.68 3.44
C TYR A 135 17.44 -10.97 3.84
N LYS A 136 17.96 -12.14 3.49
CA LYS A 136 19.33 -12.58 3.81
C LYS A 136 20.34 -11.96 2.84
N ALA A 137 21.62 -12.07 3.21
CA ALA A 137 22.73 -11.64 2.36
C ALA A 137 22.58 -12.13 0.91
N PRO A 138 22.84 -11.26 -0.06
CA PRO A 138 23.33 -9.86 0.00
C PRO A 138 22.20 -8.80 -0.06
N ARG A 139 21.00 -9.09 0.46
CA ARG A 139 19.77 -8.27 0.28
C ARG A 139 19.29 -7.59 1.55
N GLU A 140 20.13 -7.50 2.59
CA GLU A 140 19.79 -6.91 3.89
C GLU A 140 19.38 -5.43 3.77
N VAL A 141 20.12 -4.67 2.96
CA VAL A 141 19.84 -3.24 2.75
C VAL A 141 18.47 -3.04 2.12
N ILE A 142 18.09 -3.90 1.18
CA ILE A 142 16.76 -3.87 0.56
C ILE A 142 15.68 -4.10 1.63
N TRP A 143 15.89 -5.07 2.49
CA TRP A 143 14.97 -5.38 3.59
C TRP A 143 14.82 -4.21 4.57
N ILE A 144 15.93 -3.59 4.99
CA ILE A 144 15.93 -2.46 5.92
C ILE A 144 15.16 -1.27 5.33
N ILE A 145 15.42 -0.92 4.05
CA ILE A 145 14.69 0.16 3.38
C ILE A 145 13.20 -0.19 3.31
N GLY A 146 12.86 -1.44 2.99
CA GLY A 146 11.48 -1.93 2.97
C GLY A 146 10.78 -1.80 4.33
N MET A 147 11.46 -2.09 5.43
CA MET A 147 10.92 -1.92 6.78
C MET A 147 10.68 -0.46 7.13
N ILE A 148 11.59 0.45 6.74
CA ILE A 148 11.40 1.89 6.92
C ILE A 148 10.16 2.37 6.16
N ILE A 149 10.00 1.95 4.90
CA ILE A 149 8.80 2.24 4.09
C ILE A 149 7.55 1.75 4.81
N TYR A 150 7.56 0.53 5.34
CA TYR A 150 6.43 -0.05 6.03
C TYR A 150 6.00 0.76 7.27
N PHE A 151 6.96 1.19 8.11
CA PHE A 151 6.65 2.04 9.26
C PHE A 151 6.10 3.41 8.85
N LEU A 152 6.65 4.02 7.81
CA LEU A 152 6.12 5.28 7.28
C LEU A 152 4.72 5.11 6.69
N MET A 153 4.44 3.98 6.05
CA MET A 153 3.08 3.65 5.58
C MET A 153 2.08 3.55 6.73
N MET A 154 2.45 2.86 7.82
CA MET A 154 1.58 2.76 9.01
C MET A 154 1.28 4.14 9.59
N ALA A 155 2.31 4.98 9.74
CA ALA A 155 2.14 6.36 10.21
C ALA A 155 1.23 7.17 9.27
N THR A 156 1.46 7.07 7.97
CA THR A 156 0.64 7.76 6.95
C THR A 156 -0.82 7.32 7.02
N ALA A 157 -1.09 6.04 7.05
CA ALA A 157 -2.45 5.51 7.10
C ALA A 157 -3.17 5.89 8.40
N PHE A 158 -2.47 5.83 9.52
CA PHE A 158 -3.03 6.27 10.81
C PHE A 158 -3.44 7.73 10.78
N MET A 159 -2.54 8.63 10.35
CA MET A 159 -2.87 10.05 10.24
C MET A 159 -4.02 10.28 9.27
N GLY A 160 -4.08 9.57 8.13
CA GLY A 160 -5.18 9.65 7.18
C GLY A 160 -6.53 9.21 7.76
N TYR A 161 -6.53 8.19 8.62
CA TYR A 161 -7.74 7.75 9.32
C TYR A 161 -8.26 8.80 10.32
N VAL A 162 -7.39 9.62 10.87
CA VAL A 162 -7.77 10.72 11.79
C VAL A 162 -8.44 11.87 11.05
N LEU A 163 -8.12 12.15 9.79
CA LEU A 163 -8.57 13.31 9.04
C LEU A 163 -10.11 13.50 8.95
N PRO A 164 -10.94 12.46 8.81
CA PRO A 164 -12.39 12.64 8.81
C PRO A 164 -12.96 13.25 10.10
N TRP A 165 -12.21 13.24 11.18
CA TRP A 165 -12.52 13.86 12.47
C TRP A 165 -13.86 13.43 13.10
N GLY A 166 -14.27 12.19 12.81
CA GLY A 166 -15.39 11.54 13.48
C GLY A 166 -14.99 10.96 14.83
N GLN A 167 -15.93 10.36 15.55
CA GLN A 167 -15.71 9.77 16.88
C GLN A 167 -14.56 8.74 16.89
N MET A 168 -14.53 7.84 15.92
CA MET A 168 -13.45 6.84 15.82
C MET A 168 -12.10 7.48 15.49
N SER A 169 -12.08 8.53 14.69
CA SER A 169 -10.86 9.28 14.35
C SER A 169 -10.27 9.95 15.58
N PHE A 170 -11.10 10.66 16.34
CA PHE A 170 -10.71 11.38 17.55
C PHE A 170 -10.20 10.46 18.65
N TRP A 171 -10.96 9.42 18.97
CA TRP A 171 -10.57 8.47 20.02
C TRP A 171 -9.40 7.60 19.60
N GLY A 172 -9.33 7.22 18.32
CA GLY A 172 -8.17 6.53 17.76
C GLY A 172 -6.89 7.38 17.86
N ALA A 173 -6.98 8.67 17.53
CA ALA A 173 -5.87 9.60 17.70
C ALA A 173 -5.45 9.70 19.17
N THR A 174 -6.39 9.88 20.08
CA THR A 174 -6.13 10.00 21.51
C THR A 174 -5.41 8.78 22.07
N VAL A 175 -5.92 7.57 21.80
CA VAL A 175 -5.36 6.33 22.34
C VAL A 175 -3.98 6.05 21.75
N ILE A 176 -3.83 6.11 20.42
CA ILE A 176 -2.58 5.71 19.75
C ILE A 176 -1.47 6.71 20.05
N THR A 177 -1.75 8.01 20.04
CA THR A 177 -0.73 9.01 20.36
C THR A 177 -0.34 9.00 21.84
N ASN A 178 -1.27 8.68 22.73
CA ASN A 178 -0.96 8.55 24.15
C ASN A 178 -0.04 7.36 24.46
N LEU A 179 0.06 6.34 23.59
CA LEU A 179 1.03 5.26 23.77
C LEU A 179 2.50 5.75 23.77
N PHE A 180 2.77 6.86 23.10
CA PHE A 180 4.11 7.46 23.12
C PHE A 180 4.49 7.98 24.49
N SER A 181 3.53 8.36 25.35
CA SER A 181 3.80 8.83 26.72
C SER A 181 4.48 7.75 27.60
N ALA A 182 4.33 6.48 27.24
CA ALA A 182 4.99 5.36 27.93
C ALA A 182 6.51 5.29 27.68
N ILE A 183 7.06 6.05 26.74
CA ILE A 183 8.50 6.06 26.47
C ILE A 183 9.21 6.82 27.61
N PRO A 184 10.14 6.19 28.33
CA PRO A 184 10.82 6.83 29.46
C PRO A 184 11.51 8.14 29.02
N PHE A 185 11.45 9.15 29.89
CA PHE A 185 12.10 10.47 29.79
C PHE A 185 11.58 11.40 28.69
N VAL A 186 11.16 10.90 27.53
CA VAL A 186 10.81 11.73 26.37
C VAL A 186 9.34 11.60 25.93
N GLY A 187 8.63 10.61 26.48
CA GLY A 187 7.29 10.24 25.99
C GLY A 187 6.27 11.37 26.08
N GLU A 188 6.19 12.06 27.21
CA GLU A 188 5.27 13.20 27.38
C GLU A 188 5.60 14.34 26.42
N SER A 189 6.88 14.63 26.21
CA SER A 189 7.31 15.67 25.28
C SER A 189 6.91 15.33 23.84
N ILE A 190 7.05 14.06 23.45
CA ILE A 190 6.63 13.58 22.13
C ILE A 190 5.09 13.69 21.98
N THR A 191 4.35 13.25 22.99
CA THR A 191 2.88 13.30 23.00
C THR A 191 2.37 14.73 22.89
N ASN A 192 2.90 15.66 23.72
CA ASN A 192 2.54 17.06 23.70
C ASN A 192 2.92 17.72 22.36
N TRP A 193 4.05 17.31 21.77
CA TRP A 193 4.44 17.78 20.44
C TRP A 193 3.49 17.27 19.37
N LEU A 194 3.08 16.00 19.41
CA LEU A 194 2.11 15.43 18.46
C LEU A 194 0.76 16.12 18.57
N TRP A 195 0.26 16.34 19.78
CA TRP A 195 -1.02 17.01 20.01
C TRP A 195 -0.97 18.52 19.70
N GLY A 196 0.17 19.16 19.92
CA GLY A 196 0.32 20.60 19.84
C GLY A 196 -0.31 21.34 21.01
N GLY A 197 -0.50 20.65 22.12
CA GLY A 197 -1.12 21.10 23.34
C GLY A 197 -1.22 19.96 24.34
N TYR A 198 -2.15 20.06 25.27
CA TYR A 198 -2.36 19.06 26.34
C TYR A 198 -3.42 17.99 26.00
N SER A 199 -4.05 18.11 24.84
CA SER A 199 -5.06 17.16 24.35
C SER A 199 -5.09 17.14 22.82
N VAL A 200 -5.72 16.09 22.28
CA VAL A 200 -6.02 15.99 20.84
C VAL A 200 -7.04 17.07 20.48
N ASP A 201 -6.68 17.97 19.57
CA ASP A 201 -7.51 19.10 19.15
C ASP A 201 -7.07 19.60 17.76
N ASN A 202 -7.53 20.77 17.36
CA ASN A 202 -7.24 21.41 16.08
C ASN A 202 -5.75 21.42 15.69
N PRO A 203 -4.78 21.73 16.59
CA PRO A 203 -3.36 21.63 16.24
C PRO A 203 -2.92 20.22 15.85
N THR A 204 -3.49 19.19 16.48
CA THR A 204 -3.23 17.78 16.14
C THR A 204 -3.70 17.49 14.71
N LEU A 205 -4.94 17.88 14.39
CA LEU A 205 -5.53 17.67 13.08
C LEU A 205 -4.73 18.34 11.97
N THR A 206 -4.32 19.58 12.17
CA THR A 206 -3.53 20.35 11.20
C THR A 206 -2.17 19.69 10.95
N ARG A 207 -1.49 19.23 12.00
CA ARG A 207 -0.21 18.51 11.88
C ARG A 207 -0.37 17.19 11.15
N PHE A 208 -1.42 16.44 11.49
CA PHE A 208 -1.69 15.13 10.86
C PHE A 208 -2.07 15.30 9.38
N PHE A 209 -2.79 16.32 9.03
CA PHE A 209 -3.05 16.65 7.62
C PHE A 209 -1.75 16.94 6.87
N SER A 210 -0.89 17.81 7.41
CA SER A 210 0.36 18.19 6.78
C SER A 210 1.30 16.99 6.60
N LEU A 211 1.44 16.16 7.64
CA LEU A 211 2.28 14.96 7.58
C LEU A 211 1.68 13.88 6.69
N HIS A 212 0.36 13.66 6.74
CA HIS A 212 -0.31 12.70 5.85
C HIS A 212 -0.14 13.08 4.38
N TYR A 213 -0.18 14.37 4.06
CA TYR A 213 0.03 14.86 2.70
C TYR A 213 1.50 14.71 2.24
N LEU A 214 2.45 14.96 3.14
CA LEU A 214 3.90 14.95 2.83
C LEU A 214 4.48 13.52 2.74
N LEU A 215 4.12 12.64 3.68
CA LEU A 215 4.76 11.32 3.81
C LEU A 215 4.63 10.43 2.56
N PRO A 216 3.53 10.40 1.80
CA PRO A 216 3.45 9.63 0.58
C PRO A 216 4.53 9.96 -0.46
N PHE A 217 4.94 11.23 -0.56
CA PHE A 217 6.03 11.64 -1.46
C PHE A 217 7.39 11.17 -0.95
N LEU A 218 7.62 11.22 0.37
CA LEU A 218 8.81 10.64 0.99
C LEU A 218 8.87 9.12 0.76
N ILE A 219 7.75 8.43 0.96
CA ILE A 219 7.61 6.99 0.69
C ILE A 219 7.92 6.70 -0.78
N LEU A 220 7.40 7.48 -1.71
CA LEU A 220 7.68 7.33 -3.14
C LEU A 220 9.19 7.44 -3.44
N GLY A 221 9.88 8.40 -2.84
CA GLY A 221 11.33 8.54 -2.94
C GLY A 221 12.08 7.32 -2.39
N LEU A 222 11.64 6.81 -1.22
CA LEU A 222 12.22 5.60 -0.63
C LEU A 222 11.91 4.34 -1.45
N VAL A 223 10.75 4.27 -2.12
CA VAL A 223 10.44 3.16 -3.04
C VAL A 223 11.38 3.16 -4.23
N ILE A 224 11.71 4.32 -4.79
CA ILE A 224 12.71 4.44 -5.87
C ILE A 224 14.07 3.92 -5.37
N LEU A 225 14.49 4.33 -4.17
CA LEU A 225 15.72 3.85 -3.56
C LEU A 225 15.70 2.34 -3.28
N HIS A 226 14.56 1.81 -2.84
CA HIS A 226 14.35 0.37 -2.58
C HIS A 226 14.50 -0.46 -3.87
N ILE A 227 13.91 0.02 -4.96
CA ILE A 227 14.03 -0.63 -6.27
C ILE A 227 15.46 -0.51 -6.82
N TRP A 228 16.10 0.65 -6.64
CA TRP A 228 17.49 0.84 -7.03
C TRP A 228 18.42 -0.13 -6.26
N ALA A 229 18.25 -0.23 -4.95
CA ALA A 229 19.01 -1.16 -4.12
C ALA A 229 18.81 -2.64 -4.56
N LEU A 230 17.61 -3.00 -5.05
CA LEU A 230 17.34 -4.33 -5.59
C LEU A 230 18.17 -4.64 -6.85
N HIS A 231 18.45 -3.65 -7.68
CA HIS A 231 19.21 -3.85 -8.91
C HIS A 231 20.69 -4.18 -8.67
N VAL A 232 21.24 -3.87 -7.49
CA VAL A 232 22.65 -4.15 -7.15
C VAL A 232 22.90 -5.67 -6.99
N PRO A 233 22.22 -6.41 -6.07
CA PRO A 233 22.38 -7.85 -5.93
C PRO A 233 21.51 -8.64 -6.92
N GLY A 234 20.48 -8.02 -7.50
CA GLY A 234 19.47 -8.67 -8.34
C GLY A 234 18.41 -9.44 -7.55
N ASN A 235 17.49 -10.05 -8.31
CA ASN A 235 16.36 -10.79 -7.76
C ASN A 235 16.81 -12.11 -7.11
N ASN A 236 16.12 -12.53 -6.05
CA ASN A 236 16.18 -13.89 -5.55
C ASN A 236 15.34 -14.82 -6.45
N ASN A 237 15.65 -16.11 -6.47
CA ASN A 237 14.85 -17.13 -7.13
C ASN A 237 14.26 -18.12 -6.10
N PRO A 238 13.25 -18.94 -6.49
CA PRO A 238 12.60 -19.86 -5.55
C PRO A 238 13.51 -20.88 -4.89
N ILE A 239 14.63 -21.21 -5.55
CA ILE A 239 15.60 -22.22 -5.08
C ILE A 239 16.66 -21.56 -4.19
N GLY A 240 16.77 -20.22 -4.19
CA GLY A 240 17.77 -19.48 -3.43
C GLY A 240 19.20 -19.64 -3.94
N ILE A 241 19.37 -20.10 -5.17
CA ILE A 241 20.70 -20.27 -5.79
C ILE A 241 21.05 -18.98 -6.53
N ASP A 242 22.15 -18.35 -6.14
CA ASP A 242 22.66 -17.19 -6.85
C ASP A 242 23.19 -17.62 -8.23
N ILE A 243 22.61 -17.06 -9.28
CA ILE A 243 23.11 -17.22 -10.63
C ILE A 243 24.42 -16.44 -10.70
N LYS A 244 25.55 -17.13 -10.66
CA LYS A 244 26.85 -16.51 -10.91
C LYS A 244 26.81 -15.86 -12.28
N LYS A 245 27.02 -14.54 -12.34
CA LYS A 245 27.29 -13.89 -13.62
C LYS A 245 28.50 -14.57 -14.23
N PRO A 246 28.48 -14.97 -15.53
CA PRO A 246 29.68 -15.43 -16.19
C PRO A 246 30.74 -14.33 -16.06
N SER A 247 31.89 -14.71 -15.55
CA SER A 247 33.09 -13.88 -15.43
C SER A 247 33.57 -13.42 -16.78
#